data_9542cf01f5edcbaed7a0a121ca4d656c
#
_entry.id   9542cf01f5edcbaed7a0a121ca4d656c
#
_cell.length_a   1.000
_cell.length_b   1.000
_cell.length_c   1.000
_cell.angle_alpha   90.00
_cell.angle_beta   90.00
_cell.angle_gamma   90.00
#
_symmetry.space_group_name_H-M   'P 1'
#
loop_
_entity.id
_entity.type
_entity.pdbx_description
1 polymer ?
#
loop_
_entity_poly.entity_id
_entity_poly.type
_entity_poly.pdbx_seq_one_letter_code
_entity_poly.pdbx_strand_id
1 'polypeptide(L)'
;KRVKSFFTQNEFNFNELKFEEPLLIGNNYKITCIKDGFYDSALFIQTKDKKILNLNDCYVRTKSRANEIYKVTGKCDILLTQFSYAAWKGGKENLSWRKLASKEKLNDIALQVKKFEPKQVIPFASFVYFSNESNKYLNDSVNWPKDVSNKLKHMDVFVNIMKPFDYLD
;
A
#
# COMPACT_ATOMS: atom_id res chain seq x y z
N LYS A 1 -17.78 -12.22 -11.32
CA LYS A 1 -19.22 -12.64 -11.38
C LYS A 1 -19.86 -12.78 -9.99
N ARG A 2 -19.23 -13.48 -9.01
CA ARG A 2 -19.83 -13.70 -7.66
C ARG A 2 -20.06 -12.41 -6.87
N VAL A 3 -19.10 -11.49 -6.84
CA VAL A 3 -19.20 -10.23 -6.12
C VAL A 3 -20.34 -9.37 -6.68
N LYS A 4 -20.41 -9.26 -8.01
CA LYS A 4 -21.49 -8.51 -8.68
C LYS A 4 -22.87 -9.10 -8.36
N SER A 5 -23.01 -10.43 -8.40
CA SER A 5 -24.24 -11.12 -8.05
C SER A 5 -24.65 -10.84 -6.59
N PHE A 6 -23.69 -10.87 -5.66
CA PHE A 6 -23.95 -10.55 -4.25
C PHE A 6 -24.51 -9.13 -4.07
N PHE A 7 -23.90 -8.12 -4.67
CA PHE A 7 -24.40 -6.74 -4.58
C PHE A 7 -25.78 -6.56 -5.20
N THR A 8 -26.00 -7.19 -6.38
CA THR A 8 -27.31 -7.13 -7.04
C THR A 8 -28.42 -7.82 -6.24
N GLN A 9 -28.14 -8.99 -5.66
CA GLN A 9 -29.10 -9.75 -4.85
C GLN A 9 -29.47 -9.05 -3.54
N ASN A 10 -28.57 -8.23 -2.99
CA ASN A 10 -28.79 -7.48 -1.75
C ASN A 10 -29.18 -6.01 -2.01
N GLU A 11 -29.52 -5.67 -3.24
CA GLU A 11 -29.98 -4.34 -3.65
C GLU A 11 -29.00 -3.19 -3.33
N PHE A 12 -27.71 -3.51 -3.24
CA PHE A 12 -26.69 -2.48 -3.07
C PHE A 12 -26.49 -1.68 -4.36
N ASN A 13 -26.50 -0.37 -4.23
CA ASN A 13 -26.06 0.49 -5.32
C ASN A 13 -24.53 0.45 -5.41
N PHE A 14 -23.98 -0.04 -6.52
CA PHE A 14 -22.55 -0.16 -6.73
C PHE A 14 -22.14 0.21 -8.14
N ASN A 15 -20.94 0.76 -8.26
CA ASN A 15 -20.27 1.02 -9.52
C ASN A 15 -18.96 0.24 -9.57
N GLU A 16 -18.79 -0.59 -10.59
CA GLU A 16 -17.57 -1.33 -10.83
C GLU A 16 -16.52 -0.38 -11.43
N LEU A 17 -15.37 -0.26 -10.77
CA LEU A 17 -14.24 0.49 -11.33
C LEU A 17 -13.55 -0.34 -12.39
N LYS A 18 -13.45 0.20 -13.58
CA LYS A 18 -12.60 -0.38 -14.61
C LYS A 18 -11.14 0.01 -14.38
N PHE A 19 -10.23 -0.92 -14.65
CA PHE A 19 -8.81 -0.65 -14.46
C PHE A 19 -8.33 0.46 -15.40
N GLU A 20 -7.57 1.39 -14.83
CA GLU A 20 -6.94 2.52 -15.51
C GLU A 20 -7.91 3.53 -16.15
N GLU A 21 -9.24 3.32 -15.99
CA GLU A 21 -10.26 4.28 -16.37
C GLU A 21 -10.63 5.15 -15.17
N PRO A 22 -10.45 6.49 -15.25
CA PRO A 22 -10.82 7.39 -14.16
C PRO A 22 -12.33 7.49 -14.03
N LEU A 23 -12.84 7.36 -12.79
CA LEU A 23 -14.23 7.65 -12.44
C LEU A 23 -14.30 8.99 -11.68
N LEU A 24 -15.15 9.89 -12.14
CA LEU A 24 -15.44 11.15 -11.45
C LEU A 24 -16.50 10.91 -10.37
N ILE A 25 -16.22 11.32 -9.13
CA ILE A 25 -17.15 11.28 -8.00
C ILE A 25 -17.50 12.70 -7.61
N GLY A 26 -18.76 13.07 -7.82
CA GLY A 26 -19.18 14.47 -7.69
C GLY A 26 -18.35 15.38 -8.61
N ASN A 27 -18.13 16.61 -8.17
CA ASN A 27 -17.40 17.61 -8.98
C ASN A 27 -15.90 17.72 -8.65
N ASN A 28 -15.44 17.04 -7.59
CA ASN A 28 -14.13 17.34 -7.01
C ASN A 28 -13.17 16.15 -6.89
N TYR A 29 -13.66 14.93 -7.07
CA TYR A 29 -12.85 13.74 -6.86
C TYR A 29 -12.81 12.89 -8.11
N LYS A 30 -11.61 12.48 -8.48
CA LYS A 30 -11.37 11.49 -9.53
C LYS A 30 -10.63 10.31 -8.92
N ILE A 31 -11.17 9.11 -9.13
CA ILE A 31 -10.55 7.87 -8.65
C ILE A 31 -10.19 7.00 -9.84
N THR A 32 -9.04 6.35 -9.75
CA THR A 32 -8.56 5.41 -10.76
C THR A 32 -8.09 4.15 -10.07
N CYS A 33 -8.64 3.00 -10.46
CA CYS A 33 -8.21 1.69 -9.99
C CYS A 33 -7.12 1.18 -10.90
N ILE A 34 -5.98 0.77 -10.35
CA ILE A 34 -4.83 0.26 -11.11
C ILE A 34 -4.62 -1.20 -10.75
N LYS A 35 -4.75 -2.08 -11.72
CA LYS A 35 -4.60 -3.52 -11.53
C LYS A 35 -3.20 -3.88 -11.01
N ASP A 36 -3.13 -4.76 -10.01
CA ASP A 36 -1.89 -5.39 -9.57
C ASP A 36 -2.05 -6.91 -9.48
N GLY A 37 -1.25 -7.63 -10.23
CA GLY A 37 -1.31 -9.09 -10.26
C GLY A 37 -2.70 -9.63 -10.62
N PHE A 38 -3.14 -10.64 -9.89
CA PHE A 38 -4.41 -11.34 -10.15
C PHE A 38 -5.56 -10.89 -9.25
N TYR A 39 -5.27 -10.51 -7.99
CA TYR A 39 -6.28 -10.19 -6.98
C TYR A 39 -6.21 -8.77 -6.45
N ASP A 40 -5.05 -8.09 -6.58
CA ASP A 40 -4.80 -6.81 -5.96
C ASP A 40 -5.01 -5.64 -6.91
N SER A 41 -5.21 -4.48 -6.31
CA SER A 41 -5.28 -3.22 -7.04
C SER A 41 -4.82 -2.06 -6.17
N ALA A 42 -4.16 -1.09 -6.79
CA ALA A 42 -3.91 0.20 -6.19
C ALA A 42 -5.05 1.17 -6.49
N LEU A 43 -5.23 2.15 -5.64
CA LEU A 43 -6.20 3.21 -5.83
C LEU A 43 -5.48 4.56 -5.93
N PHE A 44 -5.70 5.27 -7.02
CA PHE A 44 -5.22 6.63 -7.19
C PHE A 44 -6.38 7.61 -7.07
N ILE A 45 -6.28 8.53 -6.10
CA ILE A 45 -7.31 9.52 -5.80
C ILE A 45 -6.74 10.90 -6.11
N GLN A 46 -7.46 11.66 -6.92
CA GLN A 46 -7.12 13.03 -7.25
C GLN A 46 -8.24 13.94 -6.75
N THR A 47 -7.86 14.92 -5.97
CA THR A 47 -8.72 16.04 -5.60
C THR A 47 -8.26 17.29 -6.38
N LYS A 48 -8.87 18.44 -6.12
CA LYS A 48 -8.42 19.73 -6.68
C LYS A 48 -6.95 20.01 -6.35
N ASP A 49 -6.52 19.68 -5.12
CA ASP A 49 -5.24 20.14 -4.57
C ASP A 49 -4.27 19.02 -4.21
N LYS A 50 -4.73 17.76 -4.17
CA LYS A 50 -3.93 16.62 -3.69
C LYS A 50 -4.05 15.40 -4.61
N LYS A 51 -2.96 14.66 -4.70
CA LYS A 51 -2.87 13.37 -5.36
C LYS A 51 -2.46 12.31 -4.34
N ILE A 52 -3.31 11.33 -4.12
CA ILE A 52 -3.10 10.28 -3.14
C ILE A 52 -2.97 8.95 -3.88
N LEU A 53 -1.86 8.27 -3.68
CA LEU A 53 -1.63 6.93 -4.22
C LEU A 53 -1.65 5.91 -3.08
N ASN A 54 -2.69 5.10 -3.06
CA ASN A 54 -2.79 3.97 -2.15
C ASN A 54 -2.38 2.69 -2.87
N LEU A 55 -1.18 2.21 -2.58
CA LEU A 55 -0.67 0.96 -3.11
C LEU A 55 -1.16 -0.27 -2.34
N ASN A 56 -1.72 -0.06 -1.13
CA ASN A 56 -2.14 -1.16 -0.28
C ASN A 56 -0.99 -2.18 -0.11
N ASP A 57 -1.21 -3.43 -0.44
CA ASP A 57 -0.22 -4.51 -0.43
C ASP A 57 0.25 -4.91 -1.85
N CYS A 58 -0.01 -4.05 -2.84
CA CYS A 58 0.45 -4.25 -4.21
C CYS A 58 1.94 -4.53 -4.32
N TYR A 59 2.28 -5.43 -5.25
CA TYR A 59 3.64 -5.92 -5.43
C TYR A 59 4.51 -4.96 -6.26
N VAL A 60 4.80 -3.76 -5.72
CA VAL A 60 5.59 -2.72 -6.39
C VAL A 60 7.04 -2.76 -5.92
N ARG A 61 7.81 -3.76 -6.38
CA ARG A 61 9.18 -4.05 -5.98
C ARG A 61 10.23 -3.79 -7.06
N THR A 62 9.81 -3.56 -8.28
CA THR A 62 10.72 -3.34 -9.40
C THR A 62 10.54 -1.97 -10.01
N LYS A 63 11.62 -1.44 -10.59
CA LYS A 63 11.56 -0.17 -11.33
C LYS A 63 10.56 -0.24 -12.49
N SER A 64 10.47 -1.41 -13.16
CA SER A 64 9.51 -1.61 -14.25
C SER A 64 8.08 -1.43 -13.75
N ARG A 65 7.70 -2.16 -12.68
CA ARG A 65 6.33 -2.06 -12.13
C ARG A 65 6.01 -0.66 -11.60
N ALA A 66 6.95 -0.03 -10.92
CA ALA A 66 6.78 1.35 -10.48
C ALA A 66 6.61 2.32 -11.66
N ASN A 67 7.32 2.10 -12.78
CA ASN A 67 7.17 2.89 -14.00
C ASN A 67 5.79 2.71 -14.65
N GLU A 68 5.25 1.49 -14.68
CA GLU A 68 3.90 1.22 -15.21
C GLU A 68 2.84 2.02 -14.44
N ILE A 69 2.86 1.95 -13.11
CA ILE A 69 1.94 2.72 -12.27
C ILE A 69 2.17 4.22 -12.47
N TYR A 70 3.42 4.67 -12.52
CA TYR A 70 3.76 6.07 -12.71
C TYR A 70 3.22 6.65 -14.03
N LYS A 71 3.15 5.87 -15.11
CA LYS A 71 2.53 6.30 -16.38
C LYS A 71 1.06 6.71 -16.20
N VAL A 72 0.37 6.08 -15.25
CA VAL A 72 -1.05 6.37 -14.96
C VAL A 72 -1.18 7.52 -13.94
N THR A 73 -0.32 7.53 -12.92
CA THR A 73 -0.47 8.44 -11.76
C THR A 73 0.40 9.69 -11.82
N GLY A 74 1.59 9.59 -12.40
CA GLY A 74 2.64 10.58 -12.21
C GLY A 74 3.14 10.60 -10.76
N LYS A 75 3.61 11.76 -10.31
CA LYS A 75 3.95 12.02 -8.91
C LYS A 75 2.68 12.10 -8.05
N CYS A 76 2.81 11.77 -6.76
CA CYS A 76 1.73 11.94 -5.80
C CYS A 76 2.17 12.83 -4.62
N ASP A 77 1.21 13.38 -3.88
CA ASP A 77 1.49 14.14 -2.65
C ASP A 77 1.56 13.21 -1.45
N ILE A 78 0.69 12.19 -1.41
CA ILE A 78 0.58 11.23 -0.31
C ILE A 78 0.67 9.82 -0.88
N LEU A 79 1.56 9.00 -0.30
CA LEU A 79 1.72 7.59 -0.61
C LEU A 79 1.33 6.74 0.60
N LEU A 80 0.33 5.87 0.42
CA LEU A 80 0.01 4.82 1.39
C LEU A 80 0.56 3.50 0.86
N THR A 81 1.34 2.79 1.68
CA THR A 81 1.99 1.55 1.23
C THR A 81 2.30 0.59 2.37
N GLN A 82 2.39 -0.69 2.02
CA GLN A 82 2.74 -1.76 2.93
C GLN A 82 4.19 -1.63 3.42
N PHE A 83 4.42 -1.83 4.73
CA PHE A 83 5.74 -1.66 5.34
C PHE A 83 6.33 -2.93 5.98
N SER A 84 5.53 -3.98 6.16
CA SER A 84 5.99 -5.25 6.74
C SER A 84 5.38 -6.43 6.01
N TYR A 85 5.86 -7.63 6.28
CA TYR A 85 5.18 -8.84 5.83
C TYR A 85 4.00 -9.15 6.76
N ALA A 86 2.93 -9.69 6.19
CA ALA A 86 1.71 -10.08 6.89
C ALA A 86 1.33 -11.55 6.65
N ALA A 87 2.22 -12.32 6.03
CA ALA A 87 2.00 -13.71 5.67
C ALA A 87 3.11 -14.61 6.24
N TRP A 88 2.87 -15.90 6.24
CA TRP A 88 3.85 -16.90 6.63
C TRP A 88 5.18 -16.76 5.88
N LYS A 89 6.27 -16.80 6.61
CA LYS A 89 7.66 -16.68 6.13
C LYS A 89 8.54 -17.78 6.75
N GLY A 90 8.17 -19.03 6.46
CA GLY A 90 8.91 -20.19 6.94
C GLY A 90 8.59 -20.60 8.38
N GLY A 91 9.18 -21.70 8.82
CA GLY A 91 9.11 -22.19 10.20
C GLY A 91 10.05 -21.42 11.15
N LYS A 92 10.13 -21.86 12.40
CA LYS A 92 10.97 -21.20 13.43
C LYS A 92 12.45 -21.08 13.02
N GLU A 93 12.95 -22.08 12.32
CA GLU A 93 14.33 -22.17 11.82
C GLU A 93 14.64 -21.15 10.69
N ASN A 94 13.62 -20.64 10.01
CA ASN A 94 13.80 -19.77 8.84
C ASN A 94 13.90 -18.26 9.20
N LEU A 95 14.56 -17.93 10.31
CA LEU A 95 14.75 -16.53 10.76
C LEU A 95 15.43 -15.65 9.70
N SER A 96 16.40 -16.19 8.97
CA SER A 96 17.09 -15.47 7.89
C SER A 96 16.13 -15.03 6.77
N TRP A 97 15.18 -15.89 6.39
CA TRP A 97 14.16 -15.54 5.40
C TRP A 97 13.23 -14.45 5.91
N ARG A 98 12.79 -14.50 7.17
CA ARG A 98 11.96 -13.44 7.77
C ARG A 98 12.67 -12.09 7.78
N LYS A 99 13.94 -12.07 8.20
CA LYS A 99 14.77 -10.84 8.17
C LYS A 99 14.93 -10.28 6.75
N LEU A 100 15.13 -11.16 5.76
CA LEU A 100 15.20 -10.75 4.37
C LEU A 100 13.87 -10.14 3.89
N ALA A 101 12.75 -10.81 4.17
CA ALA A 101 11.42 -10.32 3.79
C ALA A 101 11.09 -8.94 4.41
N SER A 102 11.48 -8.71 5.66
CA SER A 102 11.38 -7.40 6.31
C SER A 102 12.19 -6.32 5.59
N LYS A 103 13.46 -6.63 5.32
CA LYS A 103 14.36 -5.71 4.62
C LYS A 103 13.87 -5.37 3.21
N GLU A 104 13.33 -6.37 2.50
CA GLU A 104 12.74 -6.18 1.17
C GLU A 104 11.58 -5.17 1.22
N LYS A 105 10.65 -5.28 2.17
CA LYS A 105 9.53 -4.33 2.32
C LYS A 105 10.01 -2.89 2.53
N LEU A 106 11.04 -2.66 3.34
CA LEU A 106 11.61 -1.34 3.52
C LEU A 106 12.31 -0.82 2.24
N ASN A 107 12.95 -1.71 1.47
CA ASN A 107 13.53 -1.35 0.18
C ASN A 107 12.47 -1.00 -0.87
N ASP A 108 11.34 -1.73 -0.86
CA ASP A 108 10.20 -1.47 -1.73
C ASP A 108 9.66 -0.04 -1.49
N ILE A 109 9.47 0.36 -0.23
CA ILE A 109 9.05 1.73 0.11
C ILE A 109 10.05 2.77 -0.41
N ALA A 110 11.35 2.56 -0.20
CA ALA A 110 12.37 3.48 -0.67
C ALA A 110 12.38 3.62 -2.20
N LEU A 111 12.13 2.52 -2.93
CA LEU A 111 11.97 2.53 -4.39
C LEU A 111 10.73 3.32 -4.81
N GLN A 112 9.60 3.10 -4.11
CA GLN A 112 8.33 3.76 -4.37
C GLN A 112 8.42 5.28 -4.11
N VAL A 113 9.01 5.69 -2.99
CA VAL A 113 9.27 7.10 -2.66
C VAL A 113 10.13 7.76 -3.74
N LYS A 114 11.19 7.08 -4.17
CA LYS A 114 12.08 7.57 -5.23
C LYS A 114 11.37 7.75 -6.57
N LYS A 115 10.36 6.91 -6.84
CA LYS A 115 9.63 6.93 -8.11
C LYS A 115 8.47 7.91 -8.12
N PHE A 116 7.64 7.89 -7.07
CA PHE A 116 6.42 8.70 -7.01
C PHE A 116 6.62 10.08 -6.38
N GLU A 117 7.78 10.32 -5.77
CA GLU A 117 8.18 11.58 -5.14
C GLU A 117 7.09 12.18 -4.23
N PRO A 118 6.52 11.40 -3.30
CA PRO A 118 5.51 11.90 -2.40
C PRO A 118 6.10 12.89 -1.40
N LYS A 119 5.32 13.88 -0.98
CA LYS A 119 5.64 14.74 0.17
C LYS A 119 5.48 13.99 1.49
N GLN A 120 4.55 13.05 1.52
CA GLN A 120 4.19 12.31 2.71
C GLN A 120 4.03 10.82 2.42
N VAL A 121 4.52 9.97 3.33
CA VAL A 121 4.31 8.52 3.31
C VAL A 121 3.54 8.12 4.55
N ILE A 122 2.49 7.35 4.37
CA ILE A 122 1.72 6.72 5.45
C ILE A 122 2.01 5.23 5.39
N PRO A 123 2.81 4.67 6.33
CA PRO A 123 2.96 3.22 6.47
C PRO A 123 1.61 2.59 6.80
N PHE A 124 1.16 1.68 5.95
CA PHE A 124 -0.20 1.15 5.96
C PHE A 124 -0.19 -0.32 5.57
N ALA A 125 -1.32 -1.03 5.80
CA ALA A 125 -1.55 -2.40 5.34
C ALA A 125 -0.60 -3.49 5.87
N SER A 126 0.06 -3.28 7.03
CA SER A 126 0.89 -4.31 7.67
C SER A 126 0.97 -4.17 9.19
N PHE A 127 -0.04 -3.61 9.80
CA PHE A 127 -0.18 -3.65 11.26
C PHE A 127 -0.65 -5.04 11.69
N VAL A 128 0.25 -6.01 11.65
CA VAL A 128 -0.04 -7.41 11.93
C VAL A 128 0.72 -7.87 13.16
N TYR A 129 0.02 -8.54 14.05
CA TYR A 129 0.60 -9.28 15.14
C TYR A 129 0.11 -10.74 15.09
N PHE A 130 1.03 -11.66 14.97
CA PHE A 130 0.73 -13.09 14.98
C PHE A 130 0.51 -13.54 16.43
N SER A 131 -0.74 -13.74 16.84
CA SER A 131 -1.14 -14.01 18.21
C SER A 131 -1.25 -15.49 18.57
N ASN A 132 -1.37 -16.37 17.58
CA ASN A 132 -1.47 -17.81 17.80
C ASN A 132 -0.09 -18.39 18.16
N GLU A 133 -0.02 -19.27 19.16
CA GLU A 133 1.23 -19.89 19.61
C GLU A 133 1.99 -20.63 18.50
N SER A 134 1.27 -21.19 17.53
CA SER A 134 1.88 -21.90 16.39
C SER A 134 2.63 -20.96 15.42
N ASN A 135 2.30 -19.67 15.39
CA ASN A 135 2.87 -18.71 14.45
C ASN A 135 3.45 -17.44 15.09
N LYS A 136 3.39 -17.33 16.42
CA LYS A 136 3.87 -16.16 17.18
C LYS A 136 5.35 -15.83 16.92
N TYR A 137 6.17 -16.81 16.56
CA TYR A 137 7.56 -16.62 16.18
C TYR A 137 7.73 -15.75 14.93
N LEU A 138 6.69 -15.61 14.09
CA LEU A 138 6.73 -14.71 12.93
C LEU A 138 6.86 -13.24 13.32
N ASN A 139 6.60 -12.87 14.58
CA ASN A 139 6.78 -11.50 15.07
C ASN A 139 8.25 -11.11 15.28
N ASP A 140 9.18 -12.07 15.22
CA ASP A 140 10.61 -11.84 15.51
C ASP A 140 11.31 -10.89 14.53
N SER A 141 10.72 -10.66 13.37
CA SER A 141 11.31 -9.89 12.28
C SER A 141 10.34 -8.95 11.56
N VAL A 142 9.14 -8.72 12.10
CA VAL A 142 8.20 -7.74 11.51
C VAL A 142 8.80 -6.33 11.59
N ASN A 143 8.55 -5.52 10.58
CA ASN A 143 8.88 -4.09 10.65
C ASN A 143 7.82 -3.33 11.45
N TRP A 144 8.27 -2.34 12.18
CA TRP A 144 7.44 -1.36 12.85
C TRP A 144 7.41 -0.05 12.04
N PRO A 145 6.40 0.81 12.21
CA PRO A 145 6.37 2.11 11.52
C PRO A 145 7.65 2.96 11.72
N LYS A 146 8.28 2.84 12.89
CA LYS A 146 9.58 3.49 13.18
C LYS A 146 10.69 3.04 12.24
N ASP A 147 10.66 1.80 11.76
CA ASP A 147 11.66 1.29 10.82
C ASP A 147 11.53 1.97 9.46
N VAL A 148 10.30 2.34 9.07
CA VAL A 148 10.05 3.15 7.88
C VAL A 148 10.67 4.54 8.03
N SER A 149 10.44 5.21 9.17
CA SER A 149 11.04 6.53 9.46
C SER A 149 12.56 6.46 9.41
N ASN A 150 13.17 5.42 10.01
CA ASN A 150 14.61 5.19 9.98
C ASN A 150 15.11 4.94 8.54
N LYS A 151 14.38 4.16 7.75
CA LYS A 151 14.73 3.84 6.37
C LYS A 151 14.73 5.07 5.47
N LEU A 152 13.76 5.97 5.67
CA LEU A 152 13.55 7.13 4.81
C LEU A 152 14.19 8.42 5.34
N LYS A 153 14.88 8.39 6.47
CA LYS A 153 15.43 9.58 7.17
C LYS A 153 16.33 10.50 6.34
N HIS A 154 16.90 10.00 5.24
CA HIS A 154 17.76 10.76 4.33
C HIS A 154 17.07 11.09 3.00
N MET A 155 15.79 10.83 2.89
CA MET A 155 14.97 11.16 1.73
C MET A 155 14.09 12.37 2.05
N ASP A 156 13.83 13.18 1.05
CA ASP A 156 12.96 14.37 1.19
C ASP A 156 11.49 13.95 1.20
N VAL A 157 11.07 13.35 2.32
CA VAL A 157 9.71 12.86 2.51
C VAL A 157 9.37 12.80 4.00
N PHE A 158 8.15 13.18 4.35
CA PHE A 158 7.64 13.09 5.71
C PHE A 158 6.93 11.75 5.95
N VAL A 159 7.28 11.04 7.04
CA VAL A 159 6.64 9.77 7.40
C VAL A 159 5.60 10.02 8.49
N ASN A 160 4.33 9.85 8.15
CA ASN A 160 3.19 10.00 9.07
C ASN A 160 2.77 8.63 9.59
N ILE A 161 2.90 8.42 10.89
CA ILE A 161 2.41 7.23 11.58
C ILE A 161 1.03 7.56 12.13
N MET A 162 -0.01 7.05 11.46
CA MET A 162 -1.40 7.36 11.80
C MET A 162 -2.07 6.21 12.55
N LYS A 163 -2.92 6.56 13.49
CA LYS A 163 -3.85 5.65 14.18
C LYS A 163 -5.26 5.84 13.64
N PRO A 164 -6.18 4.91 13.88
CA PRO A 164 -7.60 5.13 13.60
C PRO A 164 -8.07 6.46 14.22
N PHE A 165 -8.81 7.23 13.43
CA PHE A 165 -9.32 8.58 13.77
C PHE A 165 -8.30 9.72 13.72
N ASP A 166 -7.03 9.47 13.39
CA ASP A 166 -6.11 10.54 13.04
C ASP A 166 -6.45 11.11 11.65
N TYR A 167 -6.19 12.38 11.45
CA TYR A 167 -6.35 13.07 10.16
C TYR A 167 -5.15 13.97 9.87
N LEU A 168 -4.95 14.24 8.61
CA LEU A 168 -3.93 15.16 8.10
C LEU A 168 -4.61 16.45 7.67
N ASP A 169 -4.08 17.58 8.13
CA ASP A 169 -4.49 18.91 7.71
C ASP A 169 -3.84 19.30 6.35
#